data_60ea1ec12bf04e2bfbc6b6d70759541a
#
_entry.id   60ea1ec12bf04e2bfbc6b6d70759541a
#
_cell.length_a   1.000
_cell.length_b   1.000
_cell.length_c   1.000
_cell.angle_alpha   90.00
_cell.angle_beta   90.00
_cell.angle_gamma   90.00
#
_symmetry.space_group_name_H-M   'P 1'
#
loop_
_entity.id
_entity.type
_entity.pdbx_description
1 polymer ?
#
loop_
_entity_poly.entity_id
_entity_poly.type
_entity_poly.pdbx_seq_one_letter_code
_entity_poly.pdbx_strand_id
1 'polypeptide(L)'
;MARRPRTIGPTAEDPTFGPQHVVELVRSTIPPVHPAGRPFIAAGLAVAFAGRNHRWVRRAGLLAAGACAGFFRHPPRVPPARPGAIVAPADGVVCVIDSAAPPAELGMAQTPLPRVSIFLSLLDAHVQRAPVSGEVIAMQHRPGRFGSADLASASTDNERTSLRIRMAGGADVVAVQIAGLLARRIVCDAHVGDKLSIGDTYGLIRFGSRLDTYLPPGAEPLVKVGQRAVAGETVLAELS
;
A
#
# COMPACT_ATOMS: atom_id res chain seq x y z
N MET A 1 -1.71 1.56 -15.96
CA MET A 1 -0.59 0.89 -16.66
C MET A 1 0.72 1.38 -16.02
N ALA A 2 1.36 0.55 -15.21
CA ALA A 2 2.69 0.83 -14.67
C ALA A 2 3.70 0.72 -15.82
N ARG A 3 4.49 1.78 -16.06
CA ARG A 3 5.60 1.70 -17.02
C ARG A 3 6.68 0.78 -16.45
N ARG A 4 7.02 -0.27 -17.17
CA ARG A 4 8.17 -1.13 -16.86
C ARG A 4 9.45 -0.29 -16.87
N PRO A 5 10.39 -0.51 -15.91
CA PRO A 5 11.72 0.05 -16.01
C PRO A 5 12.38 -0.45 -17.31
N ARG A 6 13.14 0.44 -17.98
CA ARG A 6 13.92 0.05 -19.15
C ARG A 6 14.96 -0.99 -18.75
N THR A 7 14.85 -2.19 -19.29
CA THR A 7 15.96 -3.17 -19.30
C THR A 7 16.97 -2.67 -20.32
N ILE A 8 18.16 -2.31 -19.87
CA ILE A 8 19.30 -2.03 -20.76
C ILE A 8 19.75 -3.39 -21.30
N GLY A 9 19.29 -3.76 -22.49
CA GLY A 9 19.80 -4.93 -23.20
C GLY A 9 21.17 -4.61 -23.85
N PRO A 10 22.02 -5.62 -24.09
CA PRO A 10 23.38 -5.45 -24.61
C PRO A 10 23.48 -4.93 -26.05
N THR A 11 22.39 -4.55 -26.69
CA THR A 11 22.31 -4.09 -28.10
C THR A 11 21.58 -2.75 -28.26
N ALA A 12 21.32 -2.00 -27.19
CA ALA A 12 20.73 -0.68 -27.31
C ALA A 12 21.84 0.32 -27.63
N GLU A 13 21.78 0.97 -28.81
CA GLU A 13 22.58 2.16 -29.09
C GLU A 13 22.41 3.16 -27.96
N ASP A 14 23.54 3.74 -27.49
CA ASP A 14 23.49 4.76 -26.43
C ASP A 14 22.56 5.90 -26.83
N PRO A 15 21.56 6.23 -26.02
CA PRO A 15 20.62 7.29 -26.36
C PRO A 15 21.39 8.61 -26.46
N THR A 16 21.28 9.27 -27.62
CA THR A 16 21.86 10.61 -27.83
C THR A 16 21.43 11.55 -26.71
N PHE A 17 22.40 12.15 -26.03
CA PHE A 17 22.18 13.13 -24.96
C PHE A 17 21.40 14.32 -25.52
N GLY A 18 20.09 14.38 -25.28
CA GLY A 18 19.22 15.45 -25.72
C GLY A 18 18.21 15.85 -24.64
N PRO A 19 17.55 17.01 -24.77
CA PRO A 19 16.57 17.46 -23.78
C PRO A 19 15.43 16.44 -23.55
N GLN A 20 15.11 15.63 -24.54
CA GLN A 20 14.13 14.54 -24.42
C GLN A 20 14.60 13.43 -23.49
N HIS A 21 15.90 13.11 -23.49
CA HIS A 21 16.48 12.12 -22.57
C HIS A 21 16.40 12.60 -21.11
N VAL A 22 16.71 13.88 -20.86
CA VAL A 22 16.61 14.49 -19.54
C VAL A 22 15.16 14.46 -19.03
N VAL A 23 14.19 14.81 -19.89
CA VAL A 23 12.75 14.77 -19.54
C VAL A 23 12.31 13.33 -19.23
N GLU A 24 12.79 12.35 -19.98
CA GLU A 24 12.49 10.95 -19.75
C GLU A 24 13.13 10.43 -18.45
N LEU A 25 14.36 10.83 -18.16
CA LEU A 25 15.05 10.52 -16.91
C LEU A 25 14.30 11.10 -15.70
N VAL A 26 13.91 12.37 -15.76
CA VAL A 26 13.11 13.02 -14.71
C VAL A 26 11.76 12.30 -14.54
N ARG A 27 11.07 11.99 -15.63
CA ARG A 27 9.78 11.28 -15.60
C ARG A 27 9.90 9.85 -15.06
N SER A 28 11.03 9.18 -15.29
CA SER A 28 11.26 7.82 -14.74
C SER A 28 11.61 7.84 -13.26
N THR A 29 12.20 8.96 -12.78
CA THR A 29 12.62 9.13 -11.38
C THR A 29 11.47 9.59 -10.49
N ILE A 30 10.53 10.40 -11.02
CA ILE A 30 9.38 10.88 -10.23
C ILE A 30 8.26 9.83 -10.29
N PRO A 31 7.90 9.21 -9.15
CA PRO A 31 6.81 8.26 -9.14
C PRO A 31 5.48 8.95 -9.50
N PRO A 32 4.58 8.28 -10.24
CA PRO A 32 3.25 8.81 -10.51
C PRO A 32 2.50 9.06 -9.20
N VAL A 33 1.50 9.94 -9.26
CA VAL A 33 0.63 10.26 -8.12
C VAL A 33 -0.66 9.45 -8.26
N HIS A 34 -1.09 8.82 -7.15
CA HIS A 34 -2.36 8.11 -7.10
C HIS A 34 -3.53 9.07 -7.38
N PRO A 35 -4.57 8.66 -8.15
CA PRO A 35 -5.69 9.53 -8.51
C PRO A 35 -6.37 10.22 -7.32
N ALA A 36 -6.47 9.53 -6.19
CA ALA A 36 -7.06 10.07 -4.95
C ALA A 36 -6.29 11.28 -4.38
N GLY A 37 -5.04 11.53 -4.79
CA GLY A 37 -4.24 12.68 -4.38
C GLY A 37 -4.48 13.93 -5.23
N ARG A 38 -5.02 13.78 -6.44
CA ARG A 38 -5.18 14.89 -7.40
C ARG A 38 -5.96 16.09 -6.84
N PRO A 39 -7.13 15.91 -6.15
CA PRO A 39 -7.87 17.03 -5.61
C PRO A 39 -7.11 17.81 -4.53
N PHE A 40 -6.31 17.14 -3.72
CA PHE A 40 -5.51 17.79 -2.67
C PHE A 40 -4.37 18.61 -3.26
N ILE A 41 -3.70 18.08 -4.29
CA ILE A 41 -2.65 18.79 -5.02
C ILE A 41 -3.25 20.00 -5.72
N ALA A 42 -4.39 19.83 -6.39
CA ALA A 42 -5.10 20.94 -7.07
C ALA A 42 -5.52 22.03 -6.08
N ALA A 43 -6.01 21.67 -4.89
CA ALA A 43 -6.35 22.62 -3.84
C ALA A 43 -5.11 23.41 -3.36
N GLY A 44 -3.98 22.77 -3.15
CA GLY A 44 -2.72 23.44 -2.79
C GLY A 44 -2.25 24.42 -3.88
N LEU A 45 -2.34 24.01 -5.14
CA LEU A 45 -2.00 24.87 -6.29
C LEU A 45 -2.98 26.05 -6.43
N ALA A 46 -4.27 25.83 -6.17
CA ALA A 46 -5.27 26.91 -6.19
C ALA A 46 -4.99 27.97 -5.11
N VAL A 47 -4.62 27.51 -3.88
CA VAL A 47 -4.18 28.44 -2.81
C VAL A 47 -2.93 29.22 -3.24
N ALA A 48 -1.95 28.57 -3.84
CA ALA A 48 -0.74 29.21 -4.33
C ALA A 48 -1.05 30.25 -5.41
N PHE A 49 -1.98 29.95 -6.32
CA PHE A 49 -2.42 30.85 -7.38
C PHE A 49 -3.23 32.04 -6.83
N ALA A 50 -4.19 31.80 -5.96
CA ALA A 50 -4.97 32.86 -5.31
C ALA A 50 -4.07 33.79 -4.47
N GLY A 51 -3.08 33.21 -3.81
CA GLY A 51 -2.09 33.94 -3.01
C GLY A 51 -0.89 34.48 -3.78
N ARG A 52 -0.94 34.56 -5.12
CA ARG A 52 0.23 34.91 -5.96
C ARG A 52 0.88 36.26 -5.58
N ASN A 53 0.09 37.20 -5.08
CA ASN A 53 0.55 38.52 -4.64
C ASN A 53 1.14 38.52 -3.21
N HIS A 54 0.98 37.42 -2.48
CA HIS A 54 1.47 37.24 -1.11
C HIS A 54 2.46 36.09 -1.05
N ARG A 55 3.74 36.40 -1.02
CA ARG A 55 4.83 35.39 -1.09
C ARG A 55 4.67 34.21 -0.10
N TRP A 56 4.17 34.46 1.09
CA TRP A 56 4.00 33.42 2.11
C TRP A 56 2.83 32.49 1.79
N VAL A 57 1.68 33.02 1.34
CA VAL A 57 0.52 32.23 0.93
C VAL A 57 0.87 31.37 -0.26
N ARG A 58 1.55 31.95 -1.26
CA ARG A 58 2.05 31.21 -2.44
C ARG A 58 2.97 30.07 -2.02
N ARG A 59 3.96 30.33 -1.15
CA ARG A 59 4.90 29.30 -0.66
C ARG A 59 4.17 28.20 0.12
N ALA A 60 3.26 28.57 1.02
CA ALA A 60 2.46 27.59 1.78
C ALA A 60 1.62 26.70 0.85
N GLY A 61 0.95 27.25 -0.16
CA GLY A 61 0.20 26.50 -1.16
C GLY A 61 1.07 25.51 -1.96
N LEU A 62 2.26 25.96 -2.40
CA LEU A 62 3.21 25.11 -3.12
C LEU A 62 3.76 23.99 -2.24
N LEU A 63 4.11 24.29 -0.98
CA LEU A 63 4.56 23.29 -0.01
C LEU A 63 3.47 22.25 0.28
N ALA A 64 2.22 22.70 0.47
CA ALA A 64 1.08 21.81 0.67
C ALA A 64 0.86 20.90 -0.56
N ALA A 65 0.90 21.45 -1.78
CA ALA A 65 0.79 20.66 -3.00
C ALA A 65 1.93 19.63 -3.13
N GLY A 66 3.16 20.02 -2.83
CA GLY A 66 4.33 19.14 -2.83
C GLY A 66 4.24 18.04 -1.78
N ALA A 67 3.82 18.36 -0.55
CA ALA A 67 3.59 17.39 0.51
C ALA A 67 2.50 16.37 0.12
N CYS A 68 1.39 16.83 -0.47
CA CYS A 68 0.35 15.94 -0.99
C CYS A 68 0.88 15.06 -2.13
N ALA A 69 1.67 15.60 -3.06
CA ALA A 69 2.28 14.81 -4.13
C ALA A 69 3.20 13.72 -3.58
N GLY A 70 4.01 14.04 -2.57
CA GLY A 70 4.88 13.09 -1.88
C GLY A 70 4.10 12.01 -1.14
N PHE A 71 3.04 12.37 -0.43
CA PHE A 71 2.19 11.44 0.31
C PHE A 71 1.45 10.46 -0.62
N PHE A 72 0.84 10.99 -1.70
CA PHE A 72 0.09 10.19 -2.66
C PHE A 72 0.95 9.59 -3.78
N ARG A 73 2.29 9.55 -3.59
CA ARG A 73 3.16 8.92 -4.57
C ARG A 73 2.82 7.43 -4.73
N HIS A 74 2.85 6.97 -5.97
CA HIS A 74 2.56 5.59 -6.34
C HIS A 74 3.78 4.99 -7.05
N PRO A 75 4.82 4.58 -6.31
CA PRO A 75 6.03 4.06 -6.91
C PRO A 75 5.73 2.75 -7.65
N PRO A 76 6.33 2.53 -8.84
CA PRO A 76 6.26 1.25 -9.52
C PRO A 76 6.93 0.17 -8.64
N ARG A 77 6.38 -1.04 -8.66
CA ARG A 77 6.91 -2.19 -7.90
C ARG A 77 6.98 -3.41 -8.80
N VAL A 78 7.96 -4.25 -8.55
CA VAL A 78 8.14 -5.51 -9.29
C VAL A 78 8.06 -6.66 -8.27
N PRO A 79 6.93 -7.38 -8.24
CA PRO A 79 6.78 -8.52 -7.36
C PRO A 79 7.81 -9.61 -7.68
N PRO A 80 8.27 -10.37 -6.66
CA PRO A 80 9.19 -11.47 -6.89
C PRO A 80 8.54 -12.57 -7.73
N ALA A 81 9.27 -13.12 -8.68
CA ALA A 81 8.85 -14.25 -9.51
C ALA A 81 9.04 -15.59 -8.76
N ARG A 82 8.38 -15.73 -7.60
CA ARG A 82 8.46 -16.92 -6.75
C ARG A 82 7.07 -17.54 -6.58
N PRO A 83 6.86 -18.79 -7.00
CA PRO A 83 5.60 -19.48 -6.73
C PRO A 83 5.32 -19.51 -5.23
N GLY A 84 4.06 -19.34 -4.84
CA GLY A 84 3.66 -19.40 -3.42
C GLY A 84 4.07 -18.19 -2.56
N ALA A 85 4.77 -17.18 -3.13
CA ALA A 85 5.16 -16.01 -2.36
C ALA A 85 3.94 -15.18 -1.91
N ILE A 86 3.95 -14.78 -0.64
CA ILE A 86 3.04 -13.82 -0.04
C ILE A 86 3.86 -12.56 0.24
N VAL A 87 3.53 -11.45 -0.42
CA VAL A 87 4.31 -10.21 -0.31
C VAL A 87 3.67 -9.20 0.64
N ALA A 88 4.49 -8.27 1.13
CA ALA A 88 4.02 -7.15 1.94
C ALA A 88 2.99 -6.31 1.17
N PRO A 89 1.80 -6.07 1.72
CA PRO A 89 0.78 -5.26 1.05
C PRO A 89 1.00 -3.75 1.23
N ALA A 90 1.94 -3.33 2.07
CA ALA A 90 2.22 -1.92 2.34
C ALA A 90 3.71 -1.64 2.52
N ASP A 91 4.12 -0.40 2.25
CA ASP A 91 5.41 0.14 2.69
C ASP A 91 5.32 0.44 4.19
N GLY A 92 6.38 0.14 4.95
CA GLY A 92 6.40 0.46 6.36
C GLY A 92 7.39 -0.37 7.17
N VAL A 93 7.15 -0.46 8.46
CA VAL A 93 7.95 -1.26 9.39
C VAL A 93 7.09 -2.38 9.95
N VAL A 94 7.59 -3.60 9.94
CA VAL A 94 6.94 -4.74 10.61
C VAL A 94 6.89 -4.45 12.10
N CYS A 95 5.69 -4.26 12.65
CA CYS A 95 5.50 -3.87 14.05
C CYS A 95 5.03 -5.03 14.94
N VAL A 96 4.32 -6.02 14.37
CA VAL A 96 3.84 -7.19 15.10
C VAL A 96 3.99 -8.44 14.22
N ILE A 97 4.43 -9.53 14.84
CA ILE A 97 4.34 -10.88 14.29
C ILE A 97 3.80 -11.75 15.42
N ASP A 98 2.58 -12.25 15.24
CA ASP A 98 1.91 -13.08 16.24
C ASP A 98 0.95 -14.08 15.57
N SER A 99 0.12 -14.71 16.37
CA SER A 99 -0.99 -15.55 15.91
C SER A 99 -2.29 -14.98 16.46
N ALA A 100 -3.22 -14.65 15.57
CA ALA A 100 -4.48 -14.02 15.94
C ALA A 100 -5.65 -14.60 15.13
N ALA A 101 -6.85 -14.56 15.71
CA ALA A 101 -8.06 -14.91 14.97
C ALA A 101 -8.30 -13.92 13.81
N PRO A 102 -8.66 -14.40 12.61
CA PRO A 102 -8.98 -13.53 11.49
C PRO A 102 -10.23 -12.70 11.80
N PRO A 103 -10.44 -11.56 11.11
CA PRO A 103 -11.61 -10.72 11.31
C PRO A 103 -12.92 -11.52 11.18
N ALA A 104 -13.75 -11.48 12.22
CA ALA A 104 -15.00 -12.26 12.29
C ALA A 104 -15.97 -11.90 11.15
N GLU A 105 -15.91 -10.64 10.68
CA GLU A 105 -16.74 -10.13 9.58
C GLU A 105 -16.49 -10.82 8.23
N LEU A 106 -15.39 -11.56 8.08
CA LEU A 106 -15.10 -12.33 6.86
C LEU A 106 -15.70 -13.74 6.85
N GLY A 107 -16.42 -14.15 7.92
CA GLY A 107 -17.05 -15.46 8.00
C GLY A 107 -16.07 -16.63 8.03
N MET A 108 -14.83 -16.41 8.47
CA MET A 108 -13.81 -17.43 8.60
C MET A 108 -13.88 -18.12 9.97
N ALA A 109 -13.37 -19.36 10.03
CA ALA A 109 -13.15 -20.02 11.34
C ALA A 109 -12.26 -19.13 12.20
N GLN A 110 -12.61 -18.99 13.50
CA GLN A 110 -11.88 -18.15 14.44
C GLN A 110 -10.64 -18.82 15.01
N THR A 111 -10.08 -19.78 14.28
CA THR A 111 -8.80 -20.40 14.61
C THR A 111 -7.67 -19.39 14.36
N PRO A 112 -6.77 -19.19 15.33
CA PRO A 112 -5.66 -18.27 15.15
C PRO A 112 -4.80 -18.63 13.94
N LEU A 113 -4.45 -17.61 13.15
CA LEU A 113 -3.59 -17.68 11.98
C LEU A 113 -2.34 -16.85 12.23
N PRO A 114 -1.19 -17.22 11.65
CA PRO A 114 -0.01 -16.36 11.68
C PRO A 114 -0.34 -14.98 11.09
N ARG A 115 0.04 -13.92 11.80
CA ARG A 115 -0.23 -12.54 11.38
C ARG A 115 1.05 -11.73 11.35
N VAL A 116 1.22 -10.97 10.28
CA VAL A 116 2.26 -9.95 10.12
C VAL A 116 1.59 -8.59 10.00
N SER A 117 1.96 -7.66 10.85
CA SER A 117 1.44 -6.30 10.84
C SER A 117 2.51 -5.30 10.44
N ILE A 118 2.17 -4.41 9.53
CA ILE A 118 3.06 -3.37 9.01
C ILE A 118 2.48 -2.00 9.37
N PHE A 119 3.27 -1.20 10.07
CA PHE A 119 2.95 0.19 10.40
C PHE A 119 3.47 1.12 9.30
N LEU A 120 2.60 1.96 8.76
CA LEU A 120 2.91 2.96 7.75
C LEU A 120 3.11 4.31 8.43
N SER A 121 4.31 4.84 8.38
CA SER A 121 4.59 6.23 8.81
C SER A 121 4.10 7.22 7.75
N LEU A 122 3.94 8.50 8.11
CA LEU A 122 3.51 9.55 7.16
C LEU A 122 4.44 9.71 5.94
N LEU A 123 5.69 9.26 6.06
CA LEU A 123 6.68 9.35 4.98
C LEU A 123 6.66 8.13 4.05
N ASP A 124 5.91 7.08 4.37
CA ASP A 124 5.77 5.90 3.54
C ASP A 124 4.81 6.12 2.37
N ALA A 125 4.89 5.29 1.32
CA ALA A 125 3.86 5.27 0.31
C ALA A 125 2.62 4.57 0.86
N HIS A 126 1.47 5.24 0.79
CA HIS A 126 0.23 4.77 1.41
C HIS A 126 -0.66 3.93 0.48
N VAL A 127 -0.14 3.57 -0.68
CA VAL A 127 -0.83 2.69 -1.64
C VAL A 127 -0.65 1.24 -1.20
N GLN A 128 -1.74 0.50 -1.10
CA GLN A 128 -1.73 -0.92 -0.76
C GLN A 128 -1.76 -1.80 -2.00
N ARG A 129 -1.06 -2.93 -1.89
CA ARG A 129 -0.90 -3.91 -2.97
C ARG A 129 -1.37 -5.29 -2.56
N ALA A 130 -1.94 -6.03 -3.50
CA ALA A 130 -2.37 -7.39 -3.30
C ALA A 130 -1.18 -8.26 -2.83
N PRO A 131 -1.29 -8.91 -1.66
CA PRO A 131 -0.21 -9.73 -1.12
C PRO A 131 0.00 -11.02 -1.91
N VAL A 132 -1.02 -11.47 -2.65
CA VAL A 132 -1.00 -12.69 -3.46
C VAL A 132 -1.80 -12.50 -4.74
N SER A 133 -1.60 -13.38 -5.73
CA SER A 133 -2.53 -13.52 -6.84
C SER A 133 -3.70 -14.39 -6.41
N GLY A 134 -4.93 -13.95 -6.72
CA GLY A 134 -6.14 -14.68 -6.34
C GLY A 134 -7.42 -13.89 -6.60
N GLU A 135 -8.53 -14.48 -6.18
CA GLU A 135 -9.85 -13.88 -6.26
C GLU A 135 -10.28 -13.32 -4.89
N VAL A 136 -10.81 -12.12 -4.87
CA VAL A 136 -11.41 -11.52 -3.68
C VAL A 136 -12.74 -12.20 -3.41
N ILE A 137 -12.78 -13.08 -2.41
CA ILE A 137 -13.98 -13.88 -2.08
C ILE A 137 -14.83 -13.27 -0.96
N ALA A 138 -14.26 -12.34 -0.20
CA ALA A 138 -15.00 -11.56 0.79
C ALA A 138 -14.31 -10.20 1.01
N MET A 139 -15.11 -9.16 1.19
CA MET A 139 -14.68 -7.83 1.59
C MET A 139 -15.70 -7.24 2.54
N GLN A 140 -15.24 -6.71 3.67
CA GLN A 140 -16.11 -6.05 4.64
C GLN A 140 -15.44 -4.80 5.20
N HIS A 141 -16.19 -3.70 5.23
CA HIS A 141 -15.81 -2.49 5.93
C HIS A 141 -16.50 -2.44 7.29
N ARG A 142 -15.73 -2.20 8.33
CA ARG A 142 -16.24 -2.06 9.68
C ARG A 142 -15.90 -0.67 10.22
N PRO A 143 -16.90 0.18 10.51
CA PRO A 143 -16.70 1.42 11.23
C PRO A 143 -16.08 1.17 12.61
N GLY A 144 -15.25 2.09 13.08
CA GLY A 144 -14.56 1.95 14.36
C GLY A 144 -14.01 3.26 14.86
N ARG A 145 -13.10 3.17 15.81
CA ARG A 145 -12.37 4.31 16.37
C ARG A 145 -11.17 4.68 15.49
N PHE A 146 -10.54 5.80 15.83
CA PHE A 146 -9.30 6.27 15.21
C PHE A 146 -8.23 6.39 16.29
N GLY A 147 -7.89 5.27 16.93
CA GLY A 147 -6.80 5.17 17.88
C GLY A 147 -5.44 5.09 17.19
N SER A 148 -4.34 5.15 17.97
CA SER A 148 -3.00 5.00 17.43
C SER A 148 -2.83 3.60 16.82
N ALA A 149 -2.40 3.53 15.55
CA ALA A 149 -2.36 2.28 14.78
C ALA A 149 -1.22 1.34 15.21
N ASP A 150 -0.25 1.82 15.99
CA ASP A 150 0.84 1.03 16.57
C ASP A 150 0.39 0.18 17.76
N LEU A 151 -0.75 0.51 18.37
CA LEU A 151 -1.28 -0.25 19.49
C LEU A 151 -1.91 -1.59 19.07
N ALA A 152 -1.79 -2.62 19.91
CA ALA A 152 -2.38 -3.94 19.65
C ALA A 152 -3.92 -3.87 19.48
N SER A 153 -4.60 -3.01 20.27
CA SER A 153 -6.06 -2.79 20.20
C SER A 153 -6.53 -2.18 18.89
N ALA A 154 -5.65 -1.57 18.09
CA ALA A 154 -6.03 -0.98 16.81
C ALA A 154 -6.67 -1.99 15.85
N SER A 155 -6.24 -3.26 15.90
CA SER A 155 -6.79 -4.33 15.05
C SER A 155 -8.25 -4.66 15.37
N THR A 156 -8.73 -4.39 16.58
CA THR A 156 -10.09 -4.68 17.04
C THR A 156 -10.98 -3.45 17.07
N ASP A 157 -10.45 -2.31 17.46
CA ASP A 157 -11.22 -1.12 17.81
C ASP A 157 -11.31 -0.09 16.68
N ASN A 158 -10.27 -0.03 15.82
CA ASN A 158 -10.21 0.99 14.79
C ASN A 158 -11.06 0.62 13.56
N GLU A 159 -11.47 1.68 12.84
CA GLU A 159 -12.09 1.54 11.53
C GLU A 159 -11.17 0.73 10.61
N ARG A 160 -11.74 -0.28 9.94
CA ARG A 160 -10.97 -1.18 9.10
C ARG A 160 -11.76 -1.68 7.89
N THR A 161 -11.01 -2.07 6.87
CA THR A 161 -11.53 -2.81 5.71
C THR A 161 -10.74 -4.10 5.57
N SER A 162 -11.46 -5.22 5.63
CA SER A 162 -10.89 -6.57 5.60
C SER A 162 -11.16 -7.21 4.24
N LEU A 163 -10.11 -7.72 3.57
CA LEU A 163 -10.18 -8.46 2.32
C LEU A 163 -9.73 -9.89 2.55
N ARG A 164 -10.49 -10.85 2.01
CA ARG A 164 -10.10 -12.26 1.91
C ARG A 164 -9.85 -12.61 0.45
N ILE A 165 -8.62 -13.02 0.15
CA ILE A 165 -8.16 -13.34 -1.20
C ILE A 165 -7.89 -14.84 -1.25
N ARG A 166 -8.55 -15.55 -2.14
CA ARG A 166 -8.35 -16.99 -2.39
C ARG A 166 -7.37 -17.21 -3.51
N MET A 167 -6.27 -17.86 -3.20
CA MET A 167 -5.27 -18.28 -4.18
C MET A 167 -5.79 -19.45 -5.03
N ALA A 168 -5.19 -19.66 -6.19
CA ALA A 168 -5.55 -20.77 -7.09
C ALA A 168 -5.44 -22.17 -6.42
N GLY A 169 -4.53 -22.32 -5.46
CA GLY A 169 -4.37 -23.55 -4.65
C GLY A 169 -5.39 -23.70 -3.53
N GLY A 170 -6.40 -22.81 -3.41
CA GLY A 170 -7.45 -22.86 -2.39
C GLY A 170 -7.07 -22.25 -1.04
N ALA A 171 -5.82 -21.86 -0.84
CA ALA A 171 -5.39 -21.16 0.39
C ALA A 171 -5.93 -19.73 0.42
N ASP A 172 -6.30 -19.25 1.59
CA ASP A 172 -6.81 -17.90 1.80
C ASP A 172 -5.75 -17.02 2.50
N VAL A 173 -5.57 -15.81 1.98
CA VAL A 173 -4.79 -14.75 2.61
C VAL A 173 -5.74 -13.60 2.94
N VAL A 174 -5.61 -13.03 4.15
CA VAL A 174 -6.44 -11.89 4.55
C VAL A 174 -5.56 -10.65 4.70
N ALA A 175 -5.97 -9.56 4.06
CA ALA A 175 -5.36 -8.24 4.21
C ALA A 175 -6.36 -7.29 4.89
N VAL A 176 -5.94 -6.65 5.99
CA VAL A 176 -6.79 -5.76 6.77
C VAL A 176 -6.18 -4.36 6.79
N GLN A 177 -6.84 -3.43 6.12
CA GLN A 177 -6.53 -2.00 6.20
C GLN A 177 -7.10 -1.44 7.50
N ILE A 178 -6.25 -0.85 8.35
CA ILE A 178 -6.63 -0.32 9.66
C ILE A 178 -6.29 1.17 9.70
N ALA A 179 -7.31 1.99 9.96
CA ALA A 179 -7.12 3.42 10.13
C ALA A 179 -6.34 3.74 11.41
N GLY A 180 -5.52 4.77 11.36
CA GLY A 180 -4.79 5.30 12.52
C GLY A 180 -5.34 6.63 13.02
N LEU A 181 -4.64 7.25 13.95
CA LEU A 181 -5.05 8.49 14.63
C LEU A 181 -5.34 9.66 13.66
N LEU A 182 -4.54 9.80 12.62
CA LEU A 182 -4.70 10.83 11.59
C LEU A 182 -5.46 10.31 10.36
N ALA A 183 -5.57 8.99 10.22
CA ALA A 183 -6.24 8.35 9.11
C ALA A 183 -7.75 8.42 9.30
N ARG A 184 -8.42 9.22 8.46
CA ARG A 184 -9.88 9.36 8.51
C ARG A 184 -10.60 8.73 7.32
N ARG A 185 -9.89 8.02 6.47
CA ARG A 185 -10.50 7.35 5.32
C ARG A 185 -9.64 6.22 4.78
N ILE A 186 -10.24 5.05 4.76
CA ILE A 186 -9.78 3.88 4.02
C ILE A 186 -10.41 3.95 2.62
N VAL A 187 -9.61 3.80 1.58
CA VAL A 187 -10.07 3.63 0.20
C VAL A 187 -9.69 2.22 -0.20
N CYS A 188 -10.69 1.43 -0.53
CA CYS A 188 -10.53 0.09 -1.09
C CYS A 188 -11.23 0.08 -2.43
N ASP A 189 -10.49 -0.14 -3.49
CA ASP A 189 -10.99 -0.16 -4.87
C ASP A 189 -11.30 -1.60 -5.33
N ALA A 190 -10.94 -2.62 -4.51
CA ALA A 190 -11.25 -4.01 -4.80
C ALA A 190 -12.70 -4.36 -4.41
N HIS A 191 -13.29 -5.28 -5.14
CA HIS A 191 -14.64 -5.79 -4.92
C HIS A 191 -14.64 -7.32 -4.90
N VAL A 192 -15.65 -7.92 -4.30
CA VAL A 192 -15.85 -9.37 -4.32
C VAL A 192 -16.01 -9.84 -5.77
N GLY A 193 -15.26 -10.86 -6.15
CA GLY A 193 -15.19 -11.39 -7.50
C GLY A 193 -14.01 -10.84 -8.33
N ASP A 194 -13.33 -9.79 -7.87
CA ASP A 194 -12.16 -9.27 -8.58
C ASP A 194 -11.00 -10.26 -8.51
N LYS A 195 -10.31 -10.42 -9.64
CA LYS A 195 -9.06 -11.19 -9.75
C LYS A 195 -7.88 -10.24 -9.68
N LEU A 196 -7.12 -10.35 -8.61
CA LEU A 196 -5.92 -9.57 -8.37
C LEU A 196 -4.67 -10.39 -8.72
N SER A 197 -3.68 -9.74 -9.34
CA SER A 197 -2.33 -10.27 -9.43
C SER A 197 -1.52 -9.79 -8.22
N ILE A 198 -0.54 -10.59 -7.80
CA ILE A 198 0.39 -10.19 -6.74
C ILE A 198 1.02 -8.83 -7.07
N GLY A 199 0.97 -7.89 -6.12
CA GLY A 199 1.48 -6.54 -6.32
C GLY A 199 0.51 -5.56 -6.99
N ASP A 200 -0.67 -5.99 -7.46
CA ASP A 200 -1.71 -5.08 -7.96
C ASP A 200 -2.18 -4.11 -6.87
N THR A 201 -2.41 -2.86 -7.25
CA THR A 201 -2.95 -1.87 -6.32
C THR A 201 -4.42 -2.12 -6.06
N TYR A 202 -4.83 -2.22 -4.80
CA TYR A 202 -6.23 -2.40 -4.42
C TYR A 202 -6.79 -1.29 -3.52
N GLY A 203 -5.97 -0.33 -3.12
CA GLY A 203 -6.47 0.77 -2.32
C GLY A 203 -5.37 1.64 -1.70
N LEU A 204 -5.79 2.53 -0.80
CA LEU A 204 -4.90 3.35 0.01
C LEU A 204 -5.58 3.77 1.33
N ILE A 205 -4.77 4.06 2.35
CA ILE A 205 -5.24 4.65 3.61
C ILE A 205 -4.66 6.06 3.71
N ARG A 206 -5.49 7.06 4.08
CA ARG A 206 -5.02 8.45 4.21
C ARG A 206 -4.54 8.71 5.63
N PHE A 207 -3.23 9.05 5.77
CA PHE A 207 -2.51 9.56 6.94
C PHE A 207 -2.33 8.61 8.12
N GLY A 208 -1.21 7.88 8.13
CA GLY A 208 -0.74 7.04 9.24
C GLY A 208 -1.68 5.87 9.53
N SER A 209 -1.22 4.66 9.31
CA SER A 209 -2.08 3.50 9.28
C SER A 209 -1.30 2.22 9.57
N ARG A 210 -2.03 1.14 9.72
CA ARG A 210 -1.47 -0.20 9.86
C ARG A 210 -2.15 -1.14 8.88
N LEU A 211 -1.42 -2.13 8.42
CA LEU A 211 -1.94 -3.19 7.59
C LEU A 211 -1.57 -4.55 8.19
N ASP A 212 -2.59 -5.34 8.51
CA ASP A 212 -2.42 -6.68 9.02
C ASP A 212 -2.59 -7.69 7.88
N THR A 213 -1.67 -8.64 7.77
CA THR A 213 -1.73 -9.75 6.81
C THR A 213 -1.82 -11.06 7.59
N TYR A 214 -2.94 -11.77 7.43
CA TYR A 214 -3.10 -13.11 7.98
C TYR A 214 -2.67 -14.12 6.92
N LEU A 215 -1.73 -14.96 7.30
CA LEU A 215 -1.17 -15.99 6.45
C LEU A 215 -1.98 -17.29 6.56
N PRO A 216 -1.94 -18.16 5.55
CA PRO A 216 -2.55 -19.49 5.64
C PRO A 216 -1.99 -20.31 6.81
N PRO A 217 -2.75 -21.29 7.32
CA PRO A 217 -2.25 -22.19 8.35
C PRO A 217 -0.93 -22.86 7.94
N GLY A 218 0.04 -22.90 8.85
CA GLY A 218 1.35 -23.50 8.60
C GLY A 218 2.35 -22.63 7.85
N ALA A 219 1.95 -21.48 7.35
CA ALA A 219 2.90 -20.53 6.76
C ALA A 219 3.73 -19.84 7.85
N GLU A 220 5.05 -19.84 7.69
CA GLU A 220 5.97 -19.19 8.62
C GLU A 220 6.37 -17.81 8.11
N PRO A 221 6.31 -16.74 8.95
CA PRO A 221 6.81 -15.43 8.58
C PRO A 221 8.32 -15.43 8.33
N LEU A 222 8.74 -14.91 7.17
CA LEU A 222 10.15 -14.78 6.77
C LEU A 222 10.76 -13.44 7.17
N VAL A 223 9.98 -12.56 7.78
CA VAL A 223 10.38 -11.22 8.23
C VAL A 223 10.50 -11.17 9.74
N LYS A 224 11.09 -10.08 10.26
CA LYS A 224 11.25 -9.86 11.71
C LYS A 224 10.65 -8.52 12.11
N VAL A 225 10.19 -8.40 13.36
CA VAL A 225 9.77 -7.13 13.94
C VAL A 225 10.91 -6.11 13.87
N GLY A 226 10.60 -4.88 13.45
CA GLY A 226 11.56 -3.82 13.16
C GLY A 226 12.10 -3.82 11.73
N GLN A 227 11.86 -4.88 10.94
CA GLN A 227 12.29 -4.94 9.55
C GLN A 227 11.47 -3.97 8.68
N ARG A 228 12.14 -3.31 7.74
CA ARG A 228 11.51 -2.50 6.71
C ARG A 228 10.87 -3.40 5.65
N ALA A 229 9.62 -3.16 5.34
CA ALA A 229 8.89 -3.83 4.28
C ALA A 229 8.61 -2.85 3.12
N VAL A 230 8.65 -3.39 1.91
CA VAL A 230 8.35 -2.70 0.65
C VAL A 230 7.15 -3.38 0.00
N ALA A 231 6.08 -2.62 -0.21
CA ALA A 231 4.82 -3.11 -0.77
C ALA A 231 5.01 -3.79 -2.13
N GLY A 232 4.49 -5.01 -2.26
CA GLY A 232 4.58 -5.80 -3.49
C GLY A 232 5.93 -6.46 -3.74
N GLU A 233 6.97 -6.21 -2.91
CA GLU A 233 8.33 -6.72 -3.15
C GLU A 233 8.88 -7.55 -1.99
N THR A 234 8.66 -7.11 -0.74
CA THR A 234 9.14 -7.88 0.43
C THR A 234 8.31 -9.14 0.62
N VAL A 235 8.94 -10.30 0.60
CA VAL A 235 8.27 -11.59 0.85
C VAL A 235 8.03 -11.72 2.36
N LEU A 236 6.76 -11.86 2.75
CA LEU A 236 6.34 -12.10 4.14
C LEU A 236 6.36 -13.59 4.50
N ALA A 237 5.99 -14.46 3.55
CA ALA A 237 5.97 -15.91 3.69
C ALA A 237 5.97 -16.58 2.32
N GLU A 238 6.26 -17.87 2.27
CA GLU A 238 6.17 -18.70 1.07
C GLU A 238 5.33 -19.95 1.40
N LEU A 239 4.44 -20.34 0.50
CA LEU A 239 3.71 -21.59 0.55
C LEU A 239 4.44 -22.63 -0.32
N SER A 240 4.70 -23.77 0.24
CA SER A 240 5.28 -24.92 -0.47
C SER A 240 4.25 -25.62 -1.38
#